data_eac11a847d2e0cb843dc85dbd0645414
#
_entry.id   eac11a847d2e0cb843dc85dbd0645414
#
_cell.length_a   1.000
_cell.length_b   1.000
_cell.length_c   1.000
_cell.angle_alpha   90.00
_cell.angle_beta   90.00
_cell.angle_gamma   90.00
#
_symmetry.space_group_name_H-M   'P 1'
#
loop_
_entity.id
_entity.type
_entity.pdbx_description
1 polymer ?
#
loop_
_entity_poly.entity_id
_entity_poly.type
_entity_poly.pdbx_seq_one_letter_code
_entity_poly.pdbx_strand_id
1 'polypeptide(L)'
;SELNGIYAQYPQVLVNVTANAAQKKAYKEDEVLAGFIENEQQKLMGMGRVLVRVSGTEPKIRVMVEGQDLEAIHRCADRIVEKINKRILKQ
;
A
#
# COMPACT_ATOMS: atom_id res chain seq x y z
N SER A 1 7.26 -27.52 -4.54
CA SER A 1 6.90 -27.37 -4.81
C SER A 1 6.67 -27.01 -5.27
N GLU A 2 6.81 -27.12 -5.33
CA GLU A 2 6.45 -26.80 -5.80
C GLU A 2 5.61 -26.47 -6.12
N LEU A 3 5.72 -26.84 -6.34
CA LEU A 3 4.57 -26.71 -6.58
C LEU A 3 3.92 -25.58 -6.12
N ASN A 4 4.06 -25.19 -5.25
CA ASN A 4 3.44 -24.15 -4.71
C ASN A 4 3.76 -22.91 -5.33
N GLY A 5 4.79 -22.63 -5.72
CA GLY A 5 5.09 -21.38 -6.26
C GLY A 5 4.43 -21.11 -7.54
N ILE A 6 3.86 -22.04 -8.15
CA ILE A 6 3.36 -21.84 -9.40
C ILE A 6 2.19 -21.00 -9.46
N TYR A 7 1.27 -21.19 -8.60
CA TYR A 7 0.09 -20.42 -8.68
C TYR A 7 0.30 -19.12 -8.03
N ALA A 8 -0.37 -18.16 -8.39
CA ALA A 8 -0.43 -16.88 -7.75
C ALA A 8 0.87 -16.17 -7.62
N GLN A 9 1.70 -16.30 -8.54
CA GLN A 9 2.94 -15.59 -8.51
C GLN A 9 2.79 -14.28 -9.25
N TYR A 10 1.97 -13.40 -8.71
CA TYR A 10 1.77 -12.10 -9.31
C TYR A 10 2.90 -11.16 -8.92
N PRO A 11 3.25 -10.21 -9.79
CA PRO A 11 4.22 -9.18 -9.43
C PRO A 11 3.71 -8.36 -8.25
N GLN A 12 4.65 -7.85 -7.49
CA GLN A 12 4.36 -7.01 -6.33
C GLN A 12 5.18 -5.74 -6.37
N VAL A 13 4.61 -4.67 -5.84
CA VAL A 13 5.34 -3.44 -5.59
C VAL A 13 5.31 -3.20 -4.10
N LEU A 14 6.48 -3.00 -3.50
CA LEU A 14 6.59 -2.79 -2.09
C LEU A 14 7.32 -1.48 -1.85
N VAL A 15 6.68 -0.56 -1.15
CA VAL A 15 7.26 0.74 -0.85
C VAL A 15 7.20 0.97 0.65
N ASN A 16 8.32 1.39 1.22
CA ASN A 16 8.38 1.76 2.62
C ASN A 16 8.40 3.27 2.71
N VAL A 17 7.47 3.83 3.47
CA VAL A 17 7.37 5.26 3.68
C VAL A 17 7.83 5.55 5.09
N THR A 18 8.86 6.39 5.24
CA THR A 18 9.35 6.73 6.56
C THR A 18 8.33 7.59 7.31
N ALA A 19 8.01 7.18 8.52
CA ALA A 19 7.00 7.89 9.32
C ALA A 19 7.32 7.72 10.79
N ASN A 20 7.32 8.83 11.53
CA ASN A 20 7.59 8.78 12.96
C ASN A 20 6.33 8.29 13.70
N ALA A 21 6.42 8.21 15.03
CA ALA A 21 5.33 7.68 15.82
C ALA A 21 4.04 8.49 15.67
N ALA A 22 4.17 9.81 15.64
CA ALA A 22 3.00 10.66 15.47
C ALA A 22 2.36 10.48 14.12
N GLN A 23 3.18 10.33 13.09
CA GLN A 23 2.68 10.14 11.74
C GLN A 23 2.02 8.77 11.59
N LYS A 24 2.58 7.75 12.22
CA LYS A 24 1.97 6.42 12.19
C LYS A 24 0.60 6.46 12.86
N LYS A 25 0.50 7.18 13.97
CA LYS A 25 -0.78 7.31 14.65
C LYS A 25 -1.78 8.07 13.79
N ALA A 26 -1.34 9.16 13.17
CA ALA A 26 -2.20 9.94 12.29
C ALA A 26 -2.73 9.08 11.14
N TYR A 27 -1.88 8.23 10.60
CA TYR A 27 -2.31 7.34 9.53
C TYR A 27 -3.42 6.41 10.01
N LYS A 28 -3.27 5.84 11.19
CA LYS A 28 -4.25 4.90 11.71
C LYS A 28 -5.61 5.55 11.94
N GLU A 29 -5.61 6.85 12.21
CA GLU A 29 -6.84 7.57 12.52
C GLU A 29 -7.43 8.31 11.33
N ASP A 30 -6.78 8.27 10.19
CA ASP A 30 -7.20 9.02 9.01
C ASP A 30 -8.19 8.23 8.19
N GLU A 31 -9.47 8.56 8.34
CA GLU A 31 -10.53 7.86 7.64
C GLU A 31 -10.58 8.18 6.16
N VAL A 32 -10.14 9.38 5.79
CA VAL A 32 -10.10 9.76 4.38
C VAL A 32 -9.07 8.90 3.66
N LEU A 33 -7.93 8.71 4.30
CA LEU A 33 -6.88 7.90 3.72
C LEU A 33 -7.32 6.44 3.62
N ALA A 34 -7.99 5.93 4.66
CA ALA A 34 -8.49 4.57 4.62
C ALA A 34 -9.47 4.38 3.46
N GLY A 35 -10.35 5.33 3.26
CA GLY A 35 -11.31 5.27 2.16
C GLY A 35 -10.62 5.34 0.81
N PHE A 36 -9.58 6.18 0.72
CA PHE A 36 -8.82 6.29 -0.52
C PHE A 36 -8.16 4.95 -0.87
N ILE A 37 -7.56 4.31 0.13
CA ILE A 37 -6.89 3.03 -0.08
C ILE A 37 -7.88 1.96 -0.49
N GLU A 38 -9.05 1.93 0.15
CA GLU A 38 -10.07 0.98 -0.23
C GLU A 38 -10.53 1.20 -1.66
N ASN A 39 -10.66 2.46 -2.07
CA ASN A 39 -11.05 2.79 -3.42
C ASN A 39 -10.00 2.30 -4.42
N GLU A 40 -8.73 2.43 -4.09
CA GLU A 40 -7.67 1.92 -4.95
C GLU A 40 -7.72 0.41 -5.05
N GLN A 41 -8.05 -0.24 -3.94
CA GLN A 41 -8.22 -1.69 -3.94
C GLN A 41 -9.34 -2.09 -4.92
N GLN A 42 -10.44 -1.36 -4.93
CA GLN A 42 -11.54 -1.68 -5.80
C GLN A 42 -11.21 -1.46 -7.27
N LYS A 43 -10.33 -0.51 -7.56
CA LYS A 43 -9.92 -0.27 -8.94
C LYS A 43 -9.20 -1.47 -9.54
N LEU A 44 -8.65 -2.33 -8.72
CA LEU A 44 -7.98 -3.53 -9.21
C LEU A 44 -8.98 -4.63 -9.59
N MET A 45 -10.24 -4.43 -9.26
CA MET A 45 -11.34 -5.27 -9.71
C MET A 45 -11.14 -6.76 -9.44
N GLY A 46 -10.59 -7.05 -8.27
CA GLY A 46 -10.36 -8.43 -7.88
C GLY A 46 -9.13 -9.07 -8.51
N MET A 47 -8.42 -8.34 -9.36
CA MET A 47 -7.22 -8.85 -9.99
C MET A 47 -5.97 -8.46 -9.28
N GLY A 48 -6.10 -7.92 -8.09
CA GLY A 48 -4.94 -7.53 -7.30
C GLY A 48 -5.36 -7.20 -5.90
N ARG A 49 -4.39 -6.74 -5.11
CA ARG A 49 -4.63 -6.50 -3.70
C ARG A 49 -3.72 -5.41 -3.20
N VAL A 50 -4.26 -4.58 -2.31
CA VAL A 50 -3.51 -3.52 -1.67
C VAL A 50 -3.45 -3.84 -0.19
N LEU A 51 -2.25 -3.73 0.38
CA LEU A 51 -2.07 -3.94 1.80
C LEU A 51 -1.15 -2.85 2.32
N VAL A 52 -1.65 -2.04 3.25
CA VAL A 52 -0.86 -0.98 3.86
C VAL A 52 -0.77 -1.28 5.35
N ARG A 53 0.45 -1.34 5.84
CA ARG A 53 0.69 -1.67 7.24
C ARG A 53 1.62 -0.68 7.89
N VAL A 54 1.33 -0.39 9.15
CA VAL A 54 2.19 0.44 9.97
C VAL A 54 3.10 -0.49 10.75
N SER A 55 4.42 -0.27 10.65
CA SER A 55 5.36 -1.09 11.40
C SER A 55 5.20 -0.83 12.89
N GLY A 56 5.23 -1.87 13.69
CA GLY A 56 5.10 -1.73 15.13
C GLY A 56 6.36 -1.20 15.78
N THR A 57 7.52 -1.48 15.22
CA THR A 57 8.78 -1.14 15.85
C THR A 57 9.62 -0.17 15.04
N GLU A 58 9.42 -0.09 13.74
CA GLU A 58 10.23 0.75 12.89
C GLU A 58 9.45 1.99 12.44
N PRO A 59 10.15 3.10 12.17
CA PRO A 59 9.48 4.33 11.78
C PRO A 59 9.10 4.30 10.30
N LYS A 60 8.16 3.43 9.97
CA LYS A 60 7.74 3.33 8.57
C LYS A 60 6.35 2.76 8.41
N ILE A 61 5.75 3.13 7.30
CA ILE A 61 4.49 2.59 6.84
C ILE A 61 4.81 1.80 5.57
N ARG A 62 4.38 0.56 5.52
CA ARG A 62 4.67 -0.31 4.40
C ARG A 62 3.48 -0.40 3.47
N VAL A 63 3.70 -0.08 2.19
CA VAL A 63 2.67 -0.13 1.17
C VAL A 63 3.00 -1.28 0.22
N MET A 64 2.10 -2.23 0.09
CA MET A 64 2.28 -3.35 -0.80
C MET A 64 1.10 -3.42 -1.74
N VAL A 65 1.36 -3.54 -3.04
CA VAL A 65 0.33 -3.74 -4.05
C VAL A 65 0.76 -4.90 -4.92
N GLU A 66 -0.12 -5.86 -5.10
CA GLU A 66 0.17 -6.96 -6.00
C GLU A 66 -0.96 -7.11 -7.01
N GLY A 67 -0.66 -7.68 -8.15
CA GLY A 67 -1.66 -7.86 -9.18
C GLY A 67 -1.03 -8.35 -10.46
N GLN A 68 -1.88 -8.64 -11.44
CA GLN A 68 -1.41 -9.19 -12.70
C GLN A 68 -0.75 -8.16 -13.59
N ASP A 69 -1.19 -6.90 -13.51
CA ASP A 69 -0.68 -5.85 -14.36
C ASP A 69 0.34 -5.02 -13.59
N LEU A 70 1.62 -5.22 -13.89
CA LEU A 70 2.69 -4.55 -13.17
C LEU A 70 2.56 -3.03 -13.25
N GLU A 71 2.20 -2.50 -14.41
CA GLU A 71 2.08 -1.07 -14.57
C GLU A 71 0.94 -0.52 -13.70
N ALA A 72 -0.18 -1.24 -13.67
CA ALA A 72 -1.32 -0.80 -12.88
C ALA A 72 -0.99 -0.79 -11.40
N ILE A 73 -0.28 -1.81 -10.91
CA ILE A 73 0.03 -1.86 -9.49
C ILE A 73 1.08 -0.81 -9.12
N HIS A 74 2.00 -0.50 -10.01
CA HIS A 74 2.95 0.59 -9.77
C HIS A 74 2.21 1.92 -9.62
N ARG A 75 1.27 2.20 -10.51
CA ARG A 75 0.51 3.44 -10.43
C ARG A 75 -0.32 3.51 -9.17
N CYS A 76 -0.89 2.37 -8.79
CA CYS A 76 -1.68 2.28 -7.57
C CYS A 76 -0.82 2.60 -6.35
N ALA A 77 0.36 1.98 -6.27
CA ALA A 77 1.27 2.22 -5.16
C ALA A 77 1.71 3.69 -5.12
N ASP A 78 2.01 4.26 -6.29
CA ASP A 78 2.44 5.66 -6.35
C ASP A 78 1.35 6.58 -5.84
N ARG A 79 0.10 6.34 -6.23
CA ARG A 79 -1.01 7.18 -5.77
C ARG A 79 -1.21 7.08 -4.27
N ILE A 80 -1.06 5.89 -3.72
CA ILE A 80 -1.21 5.69 -2.28
C ILE A 80 -0.08 6.40 -1.54
N VAL A 81 1.14 6.23 -1.99
CA VAL A 81 2.29 6.86 -1.35
C VAL A 81 2.16 8.38 -1.42
N GLU A 82 1.74 8.90 -2.55
CA GLU A 82 1.57 10.34 -2.70
C GLU A 82 0.50 10.85 -1.73
N LYS A 83 -0.59 10.12 -1.58
CA LYS A 83 -1.65 10.53 -0.68
C LYS A 83 -1.17 10.52 0.78
N ILE A 84 -0.39 9.52 1.14
CA ILE A 84 0.20 9.45 2.47
C ILE A 84 1.11 10.65 2.69
N ASN A 85 1.95 10.97 1.71
CA ASN A 85 2.83 12.11 1.83
C ASN A 85 2.05 13.40 2.05
N LYS A 86 1.00 13.61 1.29
CA LYS A 86 0.23 14.84 1.38
C LYS A 86 -0.56 14.96 2.68
N ARG A 87 -1.11 13.87 3.15
CA ARG A 87 -1.97 13.93 4.32
C ARG A 87 -1.24 13.71 5.63
N ILE A 88 -0.24 12.85 5.62
CA ILE A 88 0.45 12.45 6.84
C ILE A 88 1.80 13.14 6.98
N LEU A 89 2.61 13.04 5.94
CA LEU A 89 3.95 13.61 5.98
C LEU A 89 3.96 15.08 5.61
N LYS A 90 2.95 15.52 4.89
CA LYS A 90 2.78 16.92 4.50
C LYS A 90 3.95 17.48 3.71
N GLN A 91 4.37 16.71 2.75
CA GLN A 91 5.46 17.12 1.88
C GLN A 91 5.00 17.49 0.51
#